data_a70a98b52fb944318ff129f027ae723c
#
_entry.id   a70a98b52fb944318ff129f027ae723c
#
_cell.length_a   1.000
_cell.length_b   1.000
_cell.length_c   1.000
_cell.angle_alpha   90.00
_cell.angle_beta   90.00
_cell.angle_gamma   90.00
#
_symmetry.space_group_name_H-M   'P 1'
#
loop_
_entity.id
_entity.type
_entity.pdbx_description
1 polymer ?
#
loop_
_entity_poly.entity_id
_entity_poly.type
_entity_poly.pdbx_seq_one_letter_code
_entity_poly.pdbx_strand_id
1 'polypeptide(L)'
;LVKHLIEVGKEFEGKKTLIVLGCGDWYVRALIESKKELSPYYIIPYIDVDLLNKIVLKDKFYEIFEELGLNYPKTYVYECGKENDLKFDFDYPVIAKPANSAMYHYAKFDGKKKVFRFNNEEELRDMLAKLEKSSYDYKFLIQDCIPGDDTYMRVLTCYCDQNHKVRFASLGRTLLEDHTPTAIGNPVAIVNEVNPEIVAAATKFLEHIGYTGFANFDIKYDERDGKFKFFEIN
;
A
#
# COMPACT_ATOMS: atom_id res chain seq x y z
N LEU A 1 -19.26 0.04 -15.58
CA LEU A 1 -18.19 -0.92 -15.75
C LEU A 1 -18.72 -2.36 -15.75
N VAL A 2 -19.23 -2.88 -14.61
CA VAL A 2 -19.62 -4.30 -14.42
C VAL A 2 -20.64 -4.78 -15.47
N LYS A 3 -21.72 -4.02 -15.67
CA LYS A 3 -22.75 -4.34 -16.69
C LYS A 3 -22.12 -4.54 -18.07
N HIS A 4 -21.23 -3.65 -18.48
CA HIS A 4 -20.56 -3.74 -19.80
C HIS A 4 -19.62 -4.95 -19.87
N LEU A 5 -18.89 -5.26 -18.79
CA LEU A 5 -18.06 -6.46 -18.74
C LEU A 5 -18.92 -7.74 -18.88
N ILE A 6 -20.10 -7.79 -18.26
CA ILE A 6 -21.01 -8.93 -18.43
C ILE A 6 -21.48 -9.06 -19.89
N GLU A 7 -21.81 -7.95 -20.55
CA GLU A 7 -22.20 -7.93 -21.98
C GLU A 7 -21.08 -8.51 -22.86
N VAL A 8 -19.85 -8.03 -22.67
CA VAL A 8 -18.67 -8.55 -23.40
C VAL A 8 -18.42 -10.03 -23.04
N GLY A 9 -18.52 -10.41 -21.76
CA GLY A 9 -18.35 -11.79 -21.33
C GLY A 9 -19.29 -12.76 -22.03
N LYS A 10 -20.57 -12.40 -22.16
CA LYS A 10 -21.58 -13.17 -22.87
C LYS A 10 -21.28 -13.33 -24.37
N GLU A 11 -20.73 -12.30 -25.02
CA GLU A 11 -20.36 -12.37 -26.44
C GLU A 11 -19.29 -13.44 -26.70
N PHE A 12 -18.38 -13.64 -25.77
CA PHE A 12 -17.26 -14.60 -25.89
C PHE A 12 -17.49 -15.93 -25.16
N GLU A 13 -18.67 -16.12 -24.54
CA GLU A 13 -19.01 -17.34 -23.81
C GLU A 13 -18.87 -18.59 -24.71
N GLY A 14 -18.17 -19.59 -24.22
CA GLY A 14 -17.85 -20.83 -24.97
C GLY A 14 -16.89 -20.67 -26.15
N LYS A 15 -16.42 -19.45 -26.44
CA LYS A 15 -15.50 -19.17 -27.56
C LYS A 15 -14.08 -18.91 -27.09
N LYS A 16 -13.92 -18.23 -25.93
CA LYS A 16 -12.63 -17.78 -25.41
C LYS A 16 -12.61 -17.81 -23.89
N THR A 17 -11.45 -18.05 -23.32
CA THR A 17 -11.19 -17.80 -21.91
C THR A 17 -10.78 -16.34 -21.74
N LEU A 18 -11.54 -15.58 -20.97
CA LEU A 18 -11.28 -14.16 -20.73
C LEU A 18 -10.60 -13.96 -19.37
N ILE A 19 -9.63 -13.06 -19.34
CA ILE A 19 -8.98 -12.57 -18.11
C ILE A 19 -9.26 -11.08 -18.04
N VAL A 20 -9.64 -10.57 -16.86
CA VAL A 20 -9.82 -9.13 -16.66
C VAL A 20 -8.85 -8.63 -15.60
N LEU A 21 -8.14 -7.55 -15.94
CA LEU A 21 -7.18 -6.86 -15.08
C LEU A 21 -7.58 -5.39 -14.96
N GLY A 22 -7.49 -4.85 -13.75
CA GLY A 22 -7.68 -3.42 -13.47
C GLY A 22 -6.36 -2.67 -13.57
N CYS A 23 -6.39 -1.49 -14.19
CA CYS A 23 -5.22 -0.60 -14.34
C CYS A 23 -5.21 0.53 -13.28
N GLY A 24 -5.81 0.32 -12.13
CA GLY A 24 -5.83 1.26 -11.01
C GLY A 24 -6.75 0.77 -9.90
N ASP A 25 -6.51 1.24 -8.69
CA ASP A 25 -7.14 0.78 -7.44
C ASP A 25 -8.67 0.73 -7.49
N TRP A 26 -9.29 1.74 -8.08
CA TRP A 26 -10.75 1.80 -8.22
C TRP A 26 -11.30 0.70 -9.11
N TYR A 27 -10.59 0.38 -10.21
CA TYR A 27 -10.99 -0.71 -11.10
C TYR A 27 -10.76 -2.06 -10.46
N VAL A 28 -9.61 -2.25 -9.79
CA VAL A 28 -9.30 -3.48 -9.05
C VAL A 28 -10.34 -3.73 -7.97
N ARG A 29 -10.66 -2.72 -7.15
CA ARG A 29 -11.71 -2.82 -6.12
C ARG A 29 -13.07 -3.19 -6.73
N ALA A 30 -13.49 -2.51 -7.79
CA ALA A 30 -14.75 -2.81 -8.45
C ALA A 30 -14.81 -4.24 -9.01
N LEU A 31 -13.69 -4.77 -9.54
CA LEU A 31 -13.60 -6.16 -10.00
C LEU A 31 -13.69 -7.15 -8.84
N ILE A 32 -13.03 -6.86 -7.71
CA ILE A 32 -13.07 -7.69 -6.51
C ILE A 32 -14.48 -7.72 -5.92
N GLU A 33 -15.12 -6.57 -5.75
CA GLU A 33 -16.47 -6.44 -5.20
C GLU A 33 -17.53 -7.14 -6.09
N SER A 34 -17.31 -7.15 -7.40
CA SER A 34 -18.19 -7.79 -8.38
C SER A 34 -17.72 -9.18 -8.84
N LYS A 35 -16.73 -9.77 -8.15
CA LYS A 35 -16.12 -11.04 -8.54
C LYS A 35 -17.14 -12.16 -8.72
N LYS A 36 -18.16 -12.22 -7.85
CA LYS A 36 -19.24 -13.22 -7.95
C LYS A 36 -20.05 -13.12 -9.23
N GLU A 37 -20.32 -11.90 -9.70
CA GLU A 37 -21.11 -11.65 -10.92
C GLU A 37 -20.27 -11.88 -12.18
N LEU A 38 -18.98 -11.58 -12.12
CA LEU A 38 -18.05 -11.64 -13.24
C LEU A 38 -17.38 -13.00 -13.44
N SER A 39 -17.25 -13.82 -12.40
CA SER A 39 -16.57 -15.14 -12.44
C SER A 39 -17.13 -16.11 -13.47
N PRO A 40 -18.44 -16.10 -13.86
CA PRO A 40 -18.92 -16.95 -14.93
C PRO A 40 -18.27 -16.66 -16.30
N TYR A 41 -17.73 -15.46 -16.49
CA TYR A 41 -17.22 -14.99 -17.78
C TYR A 41 -15.71 -14.76 -17.78
N TYR A 42 -15.12 -14.46 -16.58
CA TYR A 42 -13.75 -14.00 -16.48
C TYR A 42 -12.96 -14.75 -15.41
N ILE A 43 -11.69 -14.98 -15.70
CA ILE A 43 -10.68 -15.21 -14.66
C ILE A 43 -10.35 -13.85 -14.05
N ILE A 44 -10.54 -13.69 -12.74
CA ILE A 44 -10.28 -12.47 -11.99
C ILE A 44 -9.16 -12.80 -10.98
N PRO A 45 -7.88 -12.52 -11.31
CA PRO A 45 -6.73 -12.93 -10.51
C PRO A 45 -6.47 -11.95 -9.36
N TYR A 46 -7.46 -11.78 -8.49
CA TYR A 46 -7.40 -10.93 -7.31
C TYR A 46 -7.89 -11.66 -6.07
N ILE A 47 -7.50 -11.13 -4.92
CA ILE A 47 -7.98 -11.56 -3.60
C ILE A 47 -9.49 -11.32 -3.42
N ASP A 48 -10.02 -11.79 -2.30
CA ASP A 48 -11.40 -11.51 -1.92
C ASP A 48 -11.52 -10.17 -1.20
N VAL A 49 -12.74 -9.63 -1.16
CA VAL A 49 -13.03 -8.29 -0.61
C VAL A 49 -12.67 -8.16 0.86
N ASP A 50 -12.83 -9.23 1.64
CA ASP A 50 -12.50 -9.21 3.08
C ASP A 50 -11.00 -9.06 3.31
N LEU A 51 -10.18 -9.79 2.55
CA LEU A 51 -8.74 -9.65 2.59
C LEU A 51 -8.29 -8.28 2.06
N LEU A 52 -8.88 -7.80 0.95
CA LEU A 52 -8.62 -6.45 0.44
C LEU A 52 -8.85 -5.40 1.53
N ASN A 53 -10.03 -5.41 2.17
CA ASN A 53 -10.38 -4.42 3.19
C ASN A 53 -9.45 -4.48 4.41
N LYS A 54 -8.87 -5.64 4.71
CA LYS A 54 -7.90 -5.82 5.79
C LYS A 54 -6.54 -5.21 5.42
N ILE A 55 -6.00 -5.50 4.24
CA ILE A 55 -4.61 -5.16 3.91
C ILE A 55 -4.43 -3.75 3.32
N VAL A 56 -5.50 -3.10 2.82
CA VAL A 56 -5.41 -1.70 2.38
C VAL A 56 -5.28 -0.73 3.56
N LEU A 57 -5.61 -1.15 4.77
CA LEU A 57 -5.44 -0.38 5.99
C LEU A 57 -3.99 -0.54 6.46
N LYS A 58 -3.21 0.53 6.36
CA LYS A 58 -1.78 0.51 6.68
C LYS A 58 -1.47 0.07 8.12
N ASP A 59 -2.32 0.42 9.07
CA ASP A 59 -2.19 -0.05 10.45
C ASP A 59 -2.35 -1.58 10.55
N LYS A 60 -3.30 -2.17 9.81
CA LYS A 60 -3.50 -3.62 9.77
C LYS A 60 -2.39 -4.34 9.01
N PHE A 61 -1.87 -3.73 7.95
CA PHE A 61 -0.70 -4.24 7.26
C PHE A 61 0.52 -4.34 8.21
N TYR A 62 0.79 -3.31 9.00
CA TYR A 62 1.91 -3.30 9.95
C TYR A 62 1.70 -4.27 11.13
N GLU A 63 0.47 -4.46 11.63
CA GLU A 63 0.17 -5.48 12.64
C GLU A 63 0.62 -6.88 12.16
N ILE A 64 0.34 -7.23 10.90
CA ILE A 64 0.75 -8.53 10.33
C ILE A 64 2.28 -8.59 10.15
N PHE A 65 2.91 -7.48 9.73
CA PHE A 65 4.37 -7.42 9.60
C PHE A 65 5.07 -7.62 10.94
N GLU A 66 4.56 -7.03 12.00
CA GLU A 66 5.06 -7.22 13.37
C GLU A 66 4.90 -8.67 13.84
N GLU A 67 3.72 -9.27 13.65
CA GLU A 67 3.44 -10.67 13.98
C GLU A 67 4.43 -11.63 13.29
N LEU A 68 4.76 -11.34 12.03
CA LEU A 68 5.69 -12.14 11.25
C LEU A 68 7.17 -11.81 11.50
N GLY A 69 7.48 -10.79 12.31
CA GLY A 69 8.85 -10.32 12.52
C GLY A 69 9.49 -9.73 11.26
N LEU A 70 8.68 -9.12 10.38
CA LEU A 70 9.13 -8.47 9.16
C LEU A 70 9.41 -6.99 9.39
N ASN A 71 10.28 -6.40 8.57
CA ASN A 71 10.71 -5.02 8.77
C ASN A 71 9.74 -4.02 8.11
N TYR A 72 9.30 -3.05 8.88
CA TYR A 72 8.52 -1.90 8.44
C TYR A 72 9.01 -0.63 9.18
N PRO A 73 8.67 0.59 8.72
CA PRO A 73 9.05 1.81 9.43
C PRO A 73 8.46 1.82 10.83
N LYS A 74 9.25 2.21 11.84
CA LYS A 74 8.70 2.45 13.18
C LYS A 74 7.51 3.39 13.06
N THR A 75 6.39 3.03 13.69
CA THR A 75 5.11 3.69 13.46
C THR A 75 4.40 3.94 14.78
N TYR A 76 4.03 5.20 15.01
CA TYR A 76 3.06 5.60 16.02
C TYR A 76 1.70 5.80 15.36
N VAL A 77 0.66 5.20 15.94
CA VAL A 77 -0.71 5.30 15.44
C VAL A 77 -1.44 6.40 16.21
N TYR A 78 -1.67 7.53 15.56
CA TYR A 78 -2.50 8.61 16.05
C TYR A 78 -3.97 8.31 15.75
N GLU A 79 -4.84 8.30 16.75
CA GLU A 79 -6.28 8.08 16.59
C GLU A 79 -7.04 9.42 16.66
N CYS A 80 -7.60 9.87 15.54
CA CYS A 80 -8.39 11.10 15.50
C CYS A 80 -9.59 11.01 16.44
N GLY A 81 -9.88 12.11 17.14
CA GLY A 81 -10.96 12.19 18.13
C GLY A 81 -10.68 11.49 19.46
N LYS A 82 -9.48 10.96 19.67
CA LYS A 82 -9.04 10.37 20.95
C LYS A 82 -7.90 11.15 21.57
N GLU A 83 -7.66 10.92 22.86
CA GLU A 83 -6.47 11.43 23.53
C GLU A 83 -5.24 10.68 23.04
N ASN A 84 -4.22 11.42 22.61
CA ASN A 84 -2.95 10.89 22.13
C ASN A 84 -1.79 11.57 22.86
N ASP A 85 -0.87 10.79 23.38
CA ASP A 85 0.28 11.31 24.15
C ASP A 85 1.45 11.77 23.25
N LEU A 86 1.44 11.42 21.96
CA LEU A 86 2.49 11.68 20.96
C LEU A 86 3.89 11.26 21.44
N LYS A 87 3.97 10.16 22.19
CA LYS A 87 5.24 9.56 22.61
C LYS A 87 5.60 8.40 21.68
N PHE A 88 6.68 8.54 20.96
CA PHE A 88 7.23 7.51 20.09
C PHE A 88 8.75 7.40 20.29
N ASP A 89 9.32 6.26 19.94
CA ASP A 89 10.72 5.89 20.18
C ASP A 89 11.64 6.11 18.96
N PHE A 90 11.33 7.14 18.17
CA PHE A 90 12.12 7.56 17.02
C PHE A 90 12.18 9.09 16.92
N ASP A 91 13.21 9.58 16.22
CA ASP A 91 13.53 11.00 16.17
C ASP A 91 12.88 11.71 14.98
N TYR A 92 12.82 13.04 15.05
CA TYR A 92 12.51 13.87 13.88
C TYR A 92 13.70 13.89 12.89
N PRO A 93 13.46 14.03 11.58
CA PRO A 93 12.16 14.26 10.96
C PRO A 93 11.27 13.01 10.95
N VAL A 94 9.95 13.24 11.01
CA VAL A 94 8.95 12.18 10.88
C VAL A 94 8.13 12.35 9.61
N ILE A 95 7.60 11.22 9.11
CA ILE A 95 6.60 11.20 8.04
C ILE A 95 5.24 10.98 8.67
N ALA A 96 4.22 11.73 8.21
CA ALA A 96 2.86 11.50 8.65
C ALA A 96 1.91 11.33 7.45
N LYS A 97 1.06 10.31 7.51
CA LYS A 97 0.15 9.94 6.42
C LYS A 97 -1.13 9.27 6.97
N PRO A 98 -2.27 9.35 6.25
CA PRO A 98 -3.49 8.65 6.67
C PRO A 98 -3.32 7.13 6.59
N ALA A 99 -3.87 6.42 7.58
CA ALA A 99 -3.95 4.97 7.54
C ALA A 99 -4.95 4.49 6.47
N ASN A 100 -6.00 5.29 6.21
CA ASN A 100 -7.00 5.04 5.17
C ASN A 100 -7.06 6.20 4.18
N SER A 101 -6.47 6.00 3.00
CA SER A 101 -6.40 7.02 1.95
C SER A 101 -7.78 7.34 1.34
N ALA A 102 -8.70 6.36 1.27
CA ALA A 102 -10.04 6.57 0.72
C ALA A 102 -10.89 7.48 1.62
N MET A 103 -10.89 7.27 2.93
CA MET A 103 -11.57 8.16 3.88
C MET A 103 -10.92 9.54 3.89
N TYR A 104 -9.59 9.59 3.88
CA TYR A 104 -8.84 10.84 3.87
C TYR A 104 -9.09 11.68 2.62
N HIS A 105 -9.44 11.07 1.49
CA HIS A 105 -9.77 11.78 0.25
C HIS A 105 -10.83 12.88 0.50
N TYR A 106 -11.83 12.60 1.31
CA TYR A 106 -12.94 13.52 1.61
C TYR A 106 -12.61 14.56 2.69
N ALA A 107 -11.54 14.41 3.44
CA ALA A 107 -11.11 15.40 4.43
C ALA A 107 -10.73 16.72 3.77
N LYS A 108 -11.15 17.83 4.35
CA LYS A 108 -10.86 19.20 3.87
C LYS A 108 -10.26 20.00 5.00
N PHE A 109 -9.02 20.44 4.83
CA PHE A 109 -8.34 21.41 5.70
C PHE A 109 -7.21 22.09 4.94
N ASP A 110 -6.78 23.25 5.44
CA ASP A 110 -5.72 24.02 4.81
C ASP A 110 -4.36 23.33 4.90
N GLY A 111 -3.64 23.28 3.77
CA GLY A 111 -2.35 22.62 3.68
C GLY A 111 -2.42 21.10 3.58
N LYS A 112 -3.58 20.49 3.28
CA LYS A 112 -3.74 19.04 3.09
C LYS A 112 -2.77 18.50 2.04
N LYS A 113 -2.06 17.41 2.40
CA LYS A 113 -1.16 16.65 1.53
C LYS A 113 -1.43 15.15 1.68
N LYS A 114 -1.00 14.34 0.72
CA LYS A 114 -1.03 12.87 0.81
C LYS A 114 -0.04 12.36 1.88
N VAL A 115 1.13 12.98 1.94
CA VAL A 115 2.22 12.66 2.87
C VAL A 115 2.80 13.97 3.38
N PHE A 116 3.07 14.02 4.68
CA PHE A 116 3.70 15.15 5.34
C PHE A 116 5.07 14.73 5.87
N ARG A 117 6.00 15.68 5.90
CA ARG A 117 7.27 15.55 6.61
C ARG A 117 7.37 16.68 7.61
N PHE A 118 7.68 16.36 8.85
CA PHE A 118 7.83 17.31 9.95
C PHE A 118 9.21 17.20 10.56
N ASN A 119 9.83 18.34 10.83
CA ASN A 119 11.17 18.41 11.40
C ASN A 119 11.16 18.55 12.92
N ASN A 120 10.00 18.83 13.52
CA ASN A 120 9.82 18.99 14.95
C ASN A 120 8.37 18.74 15.37
N GLU A 121 8.17 18.66 16.68
CA GLU A 121 6.87 18.37 17.28
C GLU A 121 5.83 19.49 17.06
N GLU A 122 6.26 20.74 17.04
CA GLU A 122 5.39 21.90 16.87
C GLU A 122 4.67 21.85 15.51
N GLU A 123 5.43 21.64 14.42
CA GLU A 123 4.88 21.48 13.07
C GLU A 123 3.90 20.30 12.99
N LEU A 124 4.21 19.17 13.64
CA LEU A 124 3.35 18.01 13.68
C LEU A 124 2.04 18.31 14.42
N ARG A 125 2.11 18.92 15.61
CA ARG A 125 0.93 19.28 16.40
C ARG A 125 0.02 20.27 15.68
N ASP A 126 0.57 21.25 15.00
CA ASP A 126 -0.19 22.22 14.21
C ASP A 126 -0.99 21.55 13.09
N MET A 127 -0.38 20.58 12.40
CA MET A 127 -1.09 19.82 11.38
C MET A 127 -2.16 18.91 11.98
N LEU A 128 -1.86 18.21 13.08
CA LEU A 128 -2.83 17.35 13.75
C LEU A 128 -4.03 18.15 14.26
N ALA A 129 -3.83 19.37 14.78
CA ALA A 129 -4.91 20.26 15.19
C ALA A 129 -5.83 20.69 14.00
N LYS A 130 -5.29 20.79 12.79
CA LYS A 130 -6.08 21.02 11.56
C LYS A 130 -6.82 19.74 11.13
N LEU A 131 -6.16 18.59 11.23
CA LEU A 131 -6.75 17.29 10.93
C LEU A 131 -7.95 16.98 11.82
N GLU A 132 -7.85 17.24 13.12
CA GLU A 132 -8.94 17.07 14.11
C GLU A 132 -10.18 17.93 13.82
N LYS A 133 -9.99 19.06 13.15
CA LYS A 133 -11.11 19.92 12.72
C LYS A 133 -11.71 19.50 11.38
N SER A 134 -11.12 18.52 10.71
CA SER A 134 -11.62 18.00 9.45
C SER A 134 -12.67 16.90 9.65
N SER A 135 -13.17 16.35 8.54
CA SER A 135 -14.08 15.19 8.57
C SER A 135 -13.38 13.85 8.66
N TYR A 136 -12.04 13.82 8.85
CA TYR A 136 -11.29 12.58 8.97
C TYR A 136 -11.30 12.11 10.43
N ASP A 137 -11.95 10.99 10.67
CA ASP A 137 -12.21 10.40 12.00
C ASP A 137 -11.55 9.03 12.19
N TYR A 138 -10.50 8.75 11.41
CA TYR A 138 -9.77 7.48 11.47
C TYR A 138 -8.32 7.68 11.96
N LYS A 139 -7.50 6.66 11.83
CA LYS A 139 -6.10 6.66 12.26
C LYS A 139 -5.19 7.42 11.31
N PHE A 140 -4.22 8.12 11.86
CA PHE A 140 -3.14 8.78 11.13
C PHE A 140 -1.80 8.20 11.58
N LEU A 141 -0.94 7.82 10.65
CA LEU A 141 0.32 7.17 10.97
C LEU A 141 1.42 8.20 11.02
N ILE A 142 2.16 8.22 12.12
CA ILE A 142 3.38 9.00 12.28
C ILE A 142 4.54 8.00 12.25
N GLN A 143 5.46 8.16 11.31
CA GLN A 143 6.49 7.17 11.01
C GLN A 143 7.88 7.78 11.05
N ASP A 144 8.83 6.99 11.49
CA ASP A 144 10.26 7.28 11.32
C ASP A 144 10.57 7.58 9.85
N CYS A 145 11.20 8.71 9.60
CA CYS A 145 11.60 9.14 8.26
C CYS A 145 12.89 8.42 7.84
N ILE A 146 12.75 7.31 7.13
CA ILE A 146 13.90 6.57 6.61
C ILE A 146 14.71 7.47 5.66
N PRO A 147 16.01 7.70 5.90
CA PRO A 147 16.85 8.52 5.06
C PRO A 147 17.08 7.92 3.67
N GLY A 148 17.77 8.65 2.81
CA GLY A 148 18.10 8.23 1.46
C GLY A 148 17.17 8.83 0.40
N ASP A 149 17.72 8.98 -0.80
CA ASP A 149 17.03 9.49 -1.98
C ASP A 149 16.20 8.40 -2.69
N ASP A 150 15.75 8.67 -3.92
CA ASP A 150 14.94 7.75 -4.72
C ASP A 150 15.62 6.40 -4.94
N THR A 151 16.96 6.36 -4.98
CA THR A 151 17.72 5.12 -5.23
C THR A 151 17.68 4.13 -4.07
N TYR A 152 17.18 4.55 -2.89
CA TYR A 152 16.92 3.70 -1.73
C TYR A 152 15.57 2.98 -1.83
N MET A 153 14.68 3.43 -2.75
CA MET A 153 13.37 2.81 -2.96
C MET A 153 13.48 1.53 -3.80
N ARG A 154 12.61 0.59 -3.49
CA ARG A 154 12.41 -0.66 -4.21
C ARG A 154 10.93 -0.87 -4.47
N VAL A 155 10.64 -1.43 -5.64
CA VAL A 155 9.31 -1.87 -6.04
C VAL A 155 9.38 -3.37 -6.30
N LEU A 156 8.58 -4.15 -5.58
CA LEU A 156 8.53 -5.59 -5.75
C LEU A 156 7.15 -6.00 -6.24
N THR A 157 7.07 -6.54 -7.44
CA THR A 157 5.86 -7.17 -7.96
C THR A 157 5.93 -8.69 -7.77
N CYS A 158 4.91 -9.26 -7.12
CA CYS A 158 4.74 -10.70 -6.95
C CYS A 158 3.47 -11.19 -7.64
N TYR A 159 3.44 -12.48 -8.00
CA TYR A 159 2.24 -13.19 -8.40
C TYR A 159 2.09 -14.45 -7.56
N CYS A 160 0.92 -14.62 -6.94
CA CYS A 160 0.52 -15.80 -6.18
C CYS A 160 -0.50 -16.62 -6.96
N ASP A 161 -0.31 -17.93 -7.01
CA ASP A 161 -1.26 -18.85 -7.62
C ASP A 161 -2.49 -19.13 -6.73
N GLN A 162 -3.40 -19.97 -7.20
CA GLN A 162 -4.62 -20.37 -6.49
C GLN A 162 -4.35 -21.20 -5.20
N ASN A 163 -3.13 -21.69 -5.03
CA ASN A 163 -2.68 -22.38 -3.81
C ASN A 163 -1.94 -21.42 -2.87
N HIS A 164 -2.06 -20.11 -3.10
CA HIS A 164 -1.43 -19.05 -2.32
C HIS A 164 0.11 -19.10 -2.33
N LYS A 165 0.70 -19.68 -3.38
CA LYS A 165 2.16 -19.77 -3.53
C LYS A 165 2.69 -18.70 -4.45
N VAL A 166 3.73 -18.00 -4.03
CA VAL A 166 4.44 -17.05 -4.89
C VAL A 166 5.13 -17.79 -6.01
N ARG A 167 4.75 -17.52 -7.25
CA ARG A 167 5.27 -18.15 -8.47
C ARG A 167 6.15 -17.24 -9.31
N PHE A 168 6.04 -15.95 -9.05
CA PHE A 168 6.80 -14.93 -9.75
C PHE A 168 7.12 -13.80 -8.78
N ALA A 169 8.33 -13.27 -8.88
CA ALA A 169 8.75 -12.07 -8.17
C ALA A 169 9.69 -11.27 -9.09
N SER A 170 9.43 -9.98 -9.24
CA SER A 170 10.26 -9.05 -9.98
C SER A 170 10.56 -7.85 -9.10
N LEU A 171 11.82 -7.69 -8.74
CA LEU A 171 12.30 -6.59 -7.92
C LEU A 171 12.97 -5.52 -8.78
N GLY A 172 12.56 -4.29 -8.59
CA GLY A 172 13.19 -3.13 -9.20
C GLY A 172 13.73 -2.15 -8.16
N ARG A 173 14.92 -1.62 -8.43
CA ARG A 173 15.46 -0.46 -7.71
C ARG A 173 15.06 0.79 -8.45
N THR A 174 14.45 1.74 -7.77
CA THR A 174 14.11 3.05 -8.32
C THR A 174 15.40 3.85 -8.57
N LEU A 175 15.48 4.48 -9.71
CA LEU A 175 16.53 5.42 -10.06
C LEU A 175 16.02 6.86 -10.00
N LEU A 176 14.73 7.05 -10.27
CA LEU A 176 14.07 8.35 -10.27
C LEU A 176 12.58 8.16 -9.94
N GLU A 177 12.04 8.98 -9.05
CA GLU A 177 10.61 9.14 -8.78
C GLU A 177 10.04 10.38 -9.47
N ASP A 178 8.73 10.42 -9.63
CA ASP A 178 8.02 11.62 -10.05
C ASP A 178 7.88 12.58 -8.85
N HIS A 179 8.57 13.71 -8.91
CA HIS A 179 8.56 14.73 -7.86
C HIS A 179 7.43 15.76 -8.00
N THR A 180 6.51 15.58 -8.95
CA THR A 180 5.34 16.45 -9.05
C THR A 180 4.39 16.24 -7.87
N PRO A 181 3.71 17.28 -7.36
CA PRO A 181 2.88 17.17 -6.15
C PRO A 181 1.76 16.12 -6.22
N THR A 182 1.32 15.76 -7.41
CA THR A 182 0.23 14.80 -7.65
C THR A 182 0.71 13.36 -7.84
N ALA A 183 1.98 13.17 -8.20
CA ALA A 183 2.55 11.87 -8.54
C ALA A 183 3.75 11.46 -7.66
N ILE A 184 4.04 12.22 -6.62
CA ILE A 184 5.15 11.94 -5.69
C ILE A 184 5.06 10.51 -5.14
N GLY A 185 6.18 9.79 -5.17
CA GLY A 185 6.29 8.39 -4.77
C GLY A 185 6.04 7.39 -5.92
N ASN A 186 5.73 7.86 -7.14
CA ASN A 186 5.63 6.97 -8.30
C ASN A 186 7.00 6.84 -8.99
N PRO A 187 7.55 5.63 -9.16
CA PRO A 187 8.81 5.45 -9.85
C PRO A 187 8.66 5.72 -11.35
N VAL A 188 9.59 6.52 -11.91
CA VAL A 188 9.64 6.88 -13.34
C VAL A 188 10.71 6.06 -14.06
N ALA A 189 11.83 5.78 -13.38
CA ALA A 189 12.89 4.95 -13.90
C ALA A 189 13.27 3.87 -12.88
N ILE A 190 13.27 2.62 -13.32
CA ILE A 190 13.55 1.45 -12.48
C ILE A 190 14.59 0.58 -13.20
N VAL A 191 15.54 0.04 -12.44
CA VAL A 191 16.48 -0.98 -12.91
C VAL A 191 16.20 -2.29 -12.16
N ASN A 192 16.26 -3.40 -12.87
CA ASN A 192 16.11 -4.72 -12.25
C ASN A 192 17.19 -4.97 -11.20
N GLU A 193 16.79 -5.54 -10.06
CA GLU A 193 17.67 -5.91 -8.94
C GLU A 193 17.35 -7.33 -8.48
N VAL A 194 18.34 -8.04 -7.96
CA VAL A 194 18.16 -9.35 -7.34
C VAL A 194 18.47 -9.23 -5.86
N ASN A 195 17.46 -9.44 -5.03
CA ASN A 195 17.62 -9.47 -3.57
C ASN A 195 16.72 -10.56 -2.96
N PRO A 196 17.31 -11.73 -2.61
CA PRO A 196 16.55 -12.86 -2.06
C PRO A 196 15.88 -12.56 -0.72
N GLU A 197 16.45 -11.68 0.10
CA GLU A 197 15.90 -11.31 1.42
C GLU A 197 14.55 -10.61 1.27
N ILE A 198 14.47 -9.62 0.37
CA ILE A 198 13.21 -8.91 0.09
C ILE A 198 12.15 -9.87 -0.44
N VAL A 199 12.52 -10.74 -1.39
CA VAL A 199 11.61 -11.73 -1.97
C VAL A 199 11.12 -12.72 -0.91
N ALA A 200 12.00 -13.20 -0.03
CA ALA A 200 11.64 -14.11 1.06
C ALA A 200 10.67 -13.45 2.05
N ALA A 201 10.90 -12.18 2.42
CA ALA A 201 10.02 -11.42 3.32
C ALA A 201 8.61 -11.25 2.70
N ALA A 202 8.53 -10.83 1.45
CA ALA A 202 7.27 -10.68 0.74
C ALA A 202 6.55 -12.04 0.57
N THR A 203 7.28 -13.11 0.25
CA THR A 203 6.73 -14.47 0.15
C THR A 203 6.13 -14.91 1.48
N LYS A 204 6.85 -14.73 2.58
CA LYS A 204 6.36 -15.06 3.93
C LYS A 204 5.06 -14.33 4.24
N PHE A 205 4.96 -13.04 3.93
CA PHE A 205 3.75 -12.25 4.13
C PHE A 205 2.60 -12.74 3.25
N LEU A 206 2.81 -12.85 1.93
CA LEU A 206 1.76 -13.19 0.98
C LEU A 206 1.19 -14.61 1.22
N GLU A 207 2.05 -15.58 1.50
CA GLU A 207 1.61 -16.95 1.79
C GLU A 207 0.90 -17.05 3.13
N HIS A 208 1.33 -16.27 4.15
CA HIS A 208 0.68 -16.21 5.46
C HIS A 208 -0.76 -15.70 5.36
N ILE A 209 -1.01 -14.65 4.58
CA ILE A 209 -2.36 -14.07 4.43
C ILE A 209 -3.23 -14.80 3.40
N GLY A 210 -2.72 -15.83 2.74
CA GLY A 210 -3.44 -16.55 1.70
C GLY A 210 -3.71 -15.71 0.44
N TYR A 211 -2.73 -14.91 0.01
CA TYR A 211 -2.88 -14.01 -1.13
C TYR A 211 -2.99 -14.77 -2.46
N THR A 212 -3.78 -14.24 -3.40
CA THR A 212 -3.88 -14.71 -4.79
C THR A 212 -3.83 -13.55 -5.76
N GLY A 213 -3.15 -13.73 -6.90
CA GLY A 213 -3.03 -12.72 -7.94
C GLY A 213 -1.77 -11.86 -7.79
N PHE A 214 -1.81 -10.67 -8.38
CA PHE A 214 -0.68 -9.74 -8.36
C PHE A 214 -0.70 -8.89 -7.11
N ALA A 215 0.48 -8.70 -6.53
CA ALA A 215 0.76 -7.82 -5.41
C ALA A 215 1.96 -6.94 -5.75
N ASN A 216 1.92 -5.67 -5.37
CA ASN A 216 3.04 -4.76 -5.54
C ASN A 216 3.39 -4.14 -4.18
N PHE A 217 4.67 -4.16 -3.80
CA PHE A 217 5.15 -3.59 -2.55
C PHE A 217 6.05 -2.39 -2.80
N ASP A 218 5.84 -1.34 -2.01
CA ASP A 218 6.76 -0.22 -1.89
C ASP A 218 7.67 -0.46 -0.68
N ILE A 219 8.98 -0.42 -0.92
CA ILE A 219 10.01 -0.81 0.05
C ILE A 219 11.13 0.22 0.03
N LYS A 220 11.69 0.55 1.19
CA LYS A 220 12.88 1.41 1.26
C LYS A 220 13.99 0.75 2.05
N TYR A 221 15.22 0.87 1.56
CA TYR A 221 16.41 0.50 2.29
C TYR A 221 16.72 1.53 3.37
N ASP A 222 16.91 1.08 4.59
CA ASP A 222 17.34 1.90 5.72
C ASP A 222 18.82 1.63 6.01
N GLU A 223 19.67 2.56 5.61
CA GLU A 223 21.13 2.41 5.79
C GLU A 223 21.57 2.43 7.27
N ARG A 224 20.72 2.93 8.17
CA ARG A 224 21.03 3.02 9.61
C ARG A 224 21.09 1.64 10.27
N ASP A 225 20.27 0.69 9.80
CA ASP A 225 20.24 -0.69 10.33
C ASP A 225 20.49 -1.76 9.26
N GLY A 226 20.70 -1.35 8.01
CA GLY A 226 20.96 -2.24 6.88
C GLY A 226 19.76 -3.06 6.42
N LYS A 227 18.53 -2.65 6.75
CA LYS A 227 17.30 -3.42 6.49
C LYS A 227 16.40 -2.77 5.45
N PHE A 228 15.64 -3.60 4.77
CA PHE A 228 14.56 -3.17 3.87
C PHE A 228 13.24 -3.07 4.62
N LYS A 229 12.62 -1.89 4.60
CA LYS A 229 11.35 -1.59 5.30
C LYS A 229 10.21 -1.54 4.30
N PHE A 230 9.18 -2.33 4.51
CA PHE A 230 7.99 -2.38 3.66
C PHE A 230 6.98 -1.29 4.08
N PHE A 231 6.53 -0.49 3.12
CA PHE A 231 5.63 0.64 3.39
C PHE A 231 4.17 0.32 3.19
N GLU A 232 3.85 -0.39 2.13
CA GLU A 232 2.48 -0.75 1.76
C GLU A 232 2.47 -1.85 0.70
N ILE A 233 1.30 -2.43 0.50
CA ILE A 233 0.96 -3.34 -0.58
C ILE A 233 -0.14 -2.70 -1.44
N ASN A 234 0.03 -2.77 -2.76
CA ASN A 234 -0.88 -2.29 -3.79
C ASN A 234 -1.39 -3.44 -4.66
#